data_caca21ce76ec210e38e2c5b6f697d19c
#
_entry.id   caca21ce76ec210e38e2c5b6f697d19c
#
_cell.length_a   1.000
_cell.length_b   1.000
_cell.length_c   1.000
_cell.angle_alpha   90.00
_cell.angle_beta   90.00
_cell.angle_gamma   90.00
#
_symmetry.space_group_name_H-M   'P 1'
#
loop_
_entity.id
_entity.type
_entity.pdbx_description
1 polymer ?
#
loop_
_entity_poly.entity_id
_entity_poly.type
_entity_poly.pdbx_seq_one_letter_code
_entity_poly.pdbx_strand_id
1 'polypeptide(L)'
;MNIKEEAAKMKLASPLMASASAEKRNSALLHMIENLEAGKEKIFAANGIDLAAAKASGLPPAVMKRLAFDEGKLADSISGIRQLISLPDPVGKVTLARQLDEGLRLYRVTCPIGVIAMIFEARPDAMIQISSLAVKSGNCAILKGGKETKETNRVLFSLLHEAATDADLPSEALFQAEQHSEIDELLTCRESVDLIIPRGSNAFVQHIMSRTNIPVMGHADGICHIYVDKDHDMAKAIPIVIDAKTQYTAACNAAETLLVHRDIAKDFLPVLEKAAGEKHIRLRGTKEAGEIIPLDIIEDDDFRHEYLDLVLAVKIVSGVEEAIDHINRYGSHHTDAIITENINTAARFMQLVDSAGVYQNASTRFADGFRYGFGAEVGISTGKLHARGPVGLEGLLSYKYKLFGKGHIVEDYACHKKDFHFKEL
;
A
#
# COMPACT_ATOMS: atom_id res chain seq x y z
N MET A 1 -26.60 13.79 4.26
CA MET A 1 -26.77 12.34 3.99
C MET A 1 -26.16 11.61 5.18
N ASN A 2 -26.78 10.56 5.69
CA ASN A 2 -26.26 9.88 6.89
C ASN A 2 -25.32 8.75 6.44
N ILE A 3 -24.03 8.89 6.70
CA ILE A 3 -23.01 7.92 6.26
C ILE A 3 -23.25 6.52 6.85
N LYS A 4 -23.83 6.42 8.05
CA LYS A 4 -24.17 5.12 8.67
C LYS A 4 -25.25 4.37 7.88
N GLU A 5 -26.25 5.10 7.39
CA GLU A 5 -27.33 4.51 6.56
C GLU A 5 -26.78 4.04 5.21
N GLU A 6 -25.91 4.86 4.57
CA GLU A 6 -25.30 4.49 3.31
C GLU A 6 -24.34 3.30 3.47
N ALA A 7 -23.50 3.29 4.50
CA ALA A 7 -22.63 2.15 4.79
C ALA A 7 -23.43 0.86 5.04
N ALA A 8 -24.59 0.95 5.73
CA ALA A 8 -25.47 -0.19 5.94
C ALA A 8 -26.10 -0.70 4.63
N LYS A 9 -26.52 0.19 3.72
CA LYS A 9 -27.00 -0.20 2.38
C LYS A 9 -25.89 -0.89 1.57
N MET A 10 -24.68 -0.33 1.58
CA MET A 10 -23.51 -0.92 0.93
C MET A 10 -23.19 -2.31 1.48
N LYS A 11 -23.32 -2.51 2.80
CA LYS A 11 -23.10 -3.82 3.42
C LYS A 11 -24.11 -4.86 2.93
N LEU A 12 -25.36 -4.47 2.74
CA LEU A 12 -26.38 -5.34 2.16
C LEU A 12 -26.16 -5.62 0.67
N ALA A 13 -25.62 -4.65 -0.08
CA ALA A 13 -25.30 -4.80 -1.51
C ALA A 13 -23.99 -5.54 -1.76
N SER A 14 -23.07 -5.60 -0.79
CA SER A 14 -21.74 -6.18 -0.98
C SER A 14 -21.73 -7.65 -1.43
N PRO A 15 -22.66 -8.54 -1.05
CA PRO A 15 -22.74 -9.89 -1.60
C PRO A 15 -23.14 -9.91 -3.09
N LEU A 16 -23.96 -8.96 -3.55
CA LEU A 16 -24.32 -8.80 -4.96
C LEU A 16 -23.11 -8.35 -5.76
N MET A 17 -22.37 -7.36 -5.26
CA MET A 17 -21.12 -6.89 -5.85
C MET A 17 -20.08 -8.03 -5.92
N ALA A 18 -19.92 -8.80 -4.87
CA ALA A 18 -19.03 -9.96 -4.82
C ALA A 18 -19.42 -11.09 -5.79
N SER A 19 -20.69 -11.18 -6.18
CA SER A 19 -21.20 -12.17 -7.13
C SER A 19 -21.18 -11.71 -8.60
N ALA A 20 -20.90 -10.43 -8.83
CA ALA A 20 -20.80 -9.90 -10.21
C ALA A 20 -19.70 -10.64 -10.99
N SER A 21 -19.97 -10.98 -12.25
CA SER A 21 -18.99 -11.70 -13.06
C SER A 21 -17.78 -10.81 -13.43
N ALA A 22 -16.68 -11.46 -13.84
CA ALA A 22 -15.50 -10.76 -14.30
C ALA A 22 -15.80 -9.84 -15.50
N GLU A 23 -16.68 -10.31 -16.40
CA GLU A 23 -17.11 -9.55 -17.58
C GLU A 23 -17.84 -8.28 -17.18
N LYS A 24 -18.79 -8.34 -16.23
CA LYS A 24 -19.50 -7.16 -15.72
C LYS A 24 -18.54 -6.15 -15.08
N ARG A 25 -17.65 -6.63 -14.23
CA ARG A 25 -16.65 -5.77 -13.58
C ARG A 25 -15.68 -5.15 -14.59
N ASN A 26 -15.24 -5.90 -15.60
CA ASN A 26 -14.43 -5.36 -16.68
C ASN A 26 -15.21 -4.39 -17.59
N SER A 27 -16.50 -4.62 -17.84
CA SER A 27 -17.36 -3.66 -18.56
C SER A 27 -17.46 -2.33 -17.80
N ALA A 28 -17.65 -2.37 -16.48
CA ALA A 28 -17.64 -1.15 -15.67
C ALA A 28 -16.32 -0.39 -15.79
N LEU A 29 -15.19 -1.09 -15.80
CA LEU A 29 -13.86 -0.49 -15.97
C LEU A 29 -13.70 0.13 -17.38
N LEU A 30 -14.25 -0.47 -18.41
CA LEU A 30 -14.25 0.11 -19.78
C LEU A 30 -15.11 1.37 -19.82
N HIS A 31 -16.31 1.36 -19.26
CA HIS A 31 -17.16 2.56 -19.15
C HIS A 31 -16.49 3.65 -18.31
N MET A 32 -15.72 3.30 -17.27
CA MET A 32 -14.93 4.29 -16.53
C MET A 32 -13.92 5.01 -17.42
N ILE A 33 -13.23 4.29 -18.31
CA ILE A 33 -12.31 4.89 -19.28
C ILE A 33 -13.05 5.84 -20.22
N GLU A 34 -14.16 5.37 -20.81
CA GLU A 34 -14.97 6.15 -21.74
C GLU A 34 -15.51 7.44 -21.10
N ASN A 35 -16.06 7.33 -19.89
CA ASN A 35 -16.60 8.48 -19.16
C ASN A 35 -15.50 9.47 -18.74
N LEU A 36 -14.32 8.98 -18.36
CA LEU A 36 -13.17 9.85 -18.02
C LEU A 36 -12.65 10.59 -19.26
N GLU A 37 -12.54 9.92 -20.40
CA GLU A 37 -12.13 10.53 -21.67
C GLU A 37 -13.17 11.58 -22.15
N ALA A 38 -14.45 11.24 -22.11
CA ALA A 38 -15.53 12.15 -22.48
C ALA A 38 -15.69 13.33 -21.51
N GLY A 39 -15.43 13.11 -20.22
CA GLY A 39 -15.56 14.10 -19.16
C GLY A 39 -14.34 14.99 -18.93
N LYS A 40 -13.25 14.86 -19.70
CA LYS A 40 -11.96 15.50 -19.42
C LYS A 40 -12.05 17.01 -19.20
N GLU A 41 -12.81 17.73 -20.01
CA GLU A 41 -12.99 19.18 -19.89
C GLU A 41 -13.64 19.56 -18.55
N LYS A 42 -14.64 18.78 -18.09
CA LYS A 42 -15.31 19.00 -16.81
C LYS A 42 -14.35 18.73 -15.64
N ILE A 43 -13.53 17.68 -15.75
CA ILE A 43 -12.53 17.31 -14.74
C ILE A 43 -11.51 18.45 -14.60
N PHE A 44 -10.94 18.94 -15.71
CA PHE A 44 -9.94 20.01 -15.67
C PHE A 44 -10.50 21.34 -15.19
N ALA A 45 -11.74 21.67 -15.57
CA ALA A 45 -12.41 22.85 -15.05
C ALA A 45 -12.61 22.79 -13.52
N ALA A 46 -13.07 21.64 -12.99
CA ALA A 46 -13.22 21.41 -11.57
C ALA A 46 -11.86 21.44 -10.83
N ASN A 47 -10.82 20.85 -11.42
CA ASN A 47 -9.48 20.93 -10.85
C ASN A 47 -8.91 22.35 -10.83
N GLY A 48 -9.22 23.16 -11.84
CA GLY A 48 -8.87 24.57 -11.85
C GLY A 48 -9.48 25.36 -10.68
N ILE A 49 -10.74 25.03 -10.29
CA ILE A 49 -11.40 25.63 -9.13
C ILE A 49 -10.67 25.24 -7.83
N ASP A 50 -10.37 23.95 -7.64
CA ASP A 50 -9.67 23.44 -6.46
C ASP A 50 -8.26 24.05 -6.35
N LEU A 51 -7.52 24.15 -7.46
CA LEU A 51 -6.19 24.76 -7.50
C LEU A 51 -6.21 26.26 -7.17
N ALA A 52 -7.21 27.00 -7.66
CA ALA A 52 -7.38 28.40 -7.33
C ALA A 52 -7.66 28.61 -5.84
N ALA A 53 -8.55 27.80 -5.26
CA ALA A 53 -8.86 27.82 -3.83
C ALA A 53 -7.64 27.46 -2.96
N ALA A 54 -6.90 26.43 -3.36
CA ALA A 54 -5.68 25.98 -2.68
C ALA A 54 -4.59 27.07 -2.69
N LYS A 55 -4.38 27.73 -3.83
CA LYS A 55 -3.45 28.85 -3.96
C LYS A 55 -3.85 30.05 -3.08
N ALA A 56 -5.13 30.38 -3.07
CA ALA A 56 -5.66 31.45 -2.21
C ALA A 56 -5.50 31.16 -0.71
N SER A 57 -5.54 29.87 -0.33
CA SER A 57 -5.32 29.40 1.05
C SER A 57 -3.84 29.24 1.42
N GLY A 58 -2.90 29.53 0.52
CA GLY A 58 -1.47 29.46 0.78
C GLY A 58 -0.93 28.05 0.99
N LEU A 59 -1.52 27.02 0.36
CA LEU A 59 -1.03 25.65 0.49
C LEU A 59 0.41 25.50 -0.05
N PRO A 60 1.25 24.65 0.59
CA PRO A 60 2.63 24.43 0.17
C PRO A 60 2.76 23.96 -1.28
N PRO A 61 3.84 24.32 -2.01
CA PRO A 61 4.06 23.91 -3.39
C PRO A 61 4.01 22.38 -3.63
N ALA A 62 4.49 21.58 -2.66
CA ALA A 62 4.42 20.13 -2.72
C ALA A 62 2.98 19.61 -2.69
N VAL A 63 2.08 20.24 -1.95
CA VAL A 63 0.65 19.92 -1.93
C VAL A 63 0.01 20.33 -3.25
N MET A 64 0.32 21.54 -3.74
CA MET A 64 -0.18 22.06 -5.02
C MET A 64 0.15 21.12 -6.19
N LYS A 65 1.39 20.59 -6.23
CA LYS A 65 1.82 19.59 -7.24
C LYS A 65 1.00 18.31 -7.16
N ARG A 66 0.61 17.84 -5.98
CA ARG A 66 -0.23 16.66 -5.79
C ARG A 66 -1.68 16.91 -6.21
N LEU A 67 -2.21 18.11 -5.93
CA LEU A 67 -3.57 18.51 -6.29
C LEU A 67 -3.79 18.65 -7.80
N ALA A 68 -2.77 19.10 -8.52
CA ALA A 68 -2.87 19.29 -9.97
C ALA A 68 -3.22 17.97 -10.67
N PHE A 69 -4.30 18.00 -11.47
CA PHE A 69 -4.76 16.86 -12.26
C PHE A 69 -4.86 17.30 -13.73
N ASP A 70 -3.81 17.00 -14.46
CA ASP A 70 -3.63 17.38 -15.86
C ASP A 70 -3.87 16.21 -16.83
N GLU A 71 -3.66 16.46 -18.11
CA GLU A 71 -3.82 15.46 -19.17
C GLU A 71 -2.87 14.26 -18.97
N GLY A 72 -1.65 14.48 -18.47
CA GLY A 72 -0.70 13.43 -18.16
C GLY A 72 -1.23 12.49 -17.07
N LYS A 73 -1.69 13.04 -15.94
CA LYS A 73 -2.28 12.25 -14.85
C LYS A 73 -3.56 11.52 -15.27
N LEU A 74 -4.38 12.13 -16.13
CA LEU A 74 -5.56 11.46 -16.68
C LEU A 74 -5.15 10.26 -17.54
N ALA A 75 -4.18 10.44 -18.43
CA ALA A 75 -3.65 9.37 -19.29
C ALA A 75 -3.03 8.24 -18.48
N ASP A 76 -2.26 8.56 -17.42
CA ASP A 76 -1.69 7.57 -16.50
C ASP A 76 -2.78 6.78 -15.77
N SER A 77 -3.84 7.46 -15.30
CA SER A 77 -4.98 6.84 -14.64
C SER A 77 -5.72 5.87 -15.58
N ILE A 78 -5.99 6.29 -16.81
CA ILE A 78 -6.63 5.45 -17.84
C ILE A 78 -5.74 4.26 -18.20
N SER A 79 -4.43 4.46 -18.34
CA SER A 79 -3.47 3.37 -18.55
C SER A 79 -3.50 2.36 -17.39
N GLY A 80 -3.59 2.84 -16.14
CA GLY A 80 -3.76 2.00 -14.97
C GLY A 80 -5.03 1.15 -15.00
N ILE A 81 -6.16 1.71 -15.41
CA ILE A 81 -7.42 0.96 -15.58
C ILE A 81 -7.28 -0.10 -16.68
N ARG A 82 -6.65 0.23 -17.84
CA ARG A 82 -6.41 -0.73 -18.93
C ARG A 82 -5.56 -1.90 -18.49
N GLN A 83 -4.49 -1.65 -17.72
CA GLN A 83 -3.66 -2.69 -17.10
C GLN A 83 -4.48 -3.56 -16.16
N LEU A 84 -5.33 -2.94 -15.30
CA LEU A 84 -6.18 -3.65 -14.36
C LEU A 84 -7.18 -4.59 -15.06
N ILE A 85 -7.75 -4.17 -16.20
CA ILE A 85 -8.63 -5.01 -17.03
C ILE A 85 -7.88 -6.26 -17.50
N SER A 86 -6.61 -6.14 -17.90
CA SER A 86 -5.80 -7.24 -18.44
C SER A 86 -5.39 -8.26 -17.38
N LEU A 87 -5.45 -7.89 -16.08
CA LEU A 87 -5.13 -8.84 -15.00
C LEU A 87 -6.20 -9.94 -14.90
N PRO A 88 -5.80 -11.18 -14.54
CA PRO A 88 -6.73 -12.27 -14.26
C PRO A 88 -7.78 -11.89 -13.23
N ASP A 89 -8.96 -12.53 -13.29
CA ASP A 89 -9.98 -12.34 -12.25
C ASP A 89 -9.45 -12.81 -10.90
N PRO A 90 -9.42 -11.92 -9.90
CA PRO A 90 -8.92 -12.28 -8.58
C PRO A 90 -9.99 -12.99 -7.71
N VAL A 91 -11.28 -12.89 -8.07
CA VAL A 91 -12.41 -13.40 -7.28
C VAL A 91 -12.75 -14.83 -7.68
N GLY A 92 -12.93 -15.71 -6.71
CA GLY A 92 -13.29 -17.10 -6.97
C GLY A 92 -12.13 -18.03 -7.29
N LYS A 93 -10.87 -17.53 -7.25
CA LYS A 93 -9.66 -18.33 -7.46
C LYS A 93 -9.55 -19.41 -6.37
N VAL A 94 -9.42 -20.66 -6.79
CA VAL A 94 -9.19 -21.78 -5.87
C VAL A 94 -7.75 -21.76 -5.40
N THR A 95 -7.55 -21.61 -4.08
CA THR A 95 -6.23 -21.57 -3.44
C THR A 95 -5.92 -22.84 -2.65
N LEU A 96 -6.92 -23.70 -2.41
CA LEU A 96 -6.80 -25.02 -1.84
C LEU A 96 -7.96 -25.86 -2.34
N ALA A 97 -7.66 -27.10 -2.75
CA ALA A 97 -8.66 -28.10 -3.09
C ALA A 97 -8.27 -29.43 -2.42
N ARG A 98 -9.13 -29.94 -1.54
CA ARG A 98 -8.86 -31.12 -0.73
C ARG A 98 -10.08 -32.02 -0.63
N GLN A 99 -9.92 -33.30 -0.90
CA GLN A 99 -10.87 -34.31 -0.47
C GLN A 99 -10.62 -34.59 1.01
N LEU A 100 -11.68 -34.51 1.82
CA LEU A 100 -11.63 -34.86 3.25
C LEU A 100 -11.99 -36.34 3.44
N ASP A 101 -12.94 -36.84 2.64
CA ASP A 101 -13.34 -38.23 2.54
C ASP A 101 -14.01 -38.46 1.17
N GLU A 102 -14.36 -39.70 0.83
CA GLU A 102 -15.07 -40.01 -0.41
C GLU A 102 -16.39 -39.21 -0.51
N GLY A 103 -16.49 -38.36 -1.54
CA GLY A 103 -17.62 -37.46 -1.75
C GLY A 103 -17.69 -36.23 -0.84
N LEU A 104 -16.70 -35.99 0.05
CA LEU A 104 -16.59 -34.80 0.87
C LEU A 104 -15.37 -33.97 0.42
N ARG A 105 -15.63 -32.84 -0.26
CA ARG A 105 -14.60 -31.99 -0.88
C ARG A 105 -14.61 -30.58 -0.34
N LEU A 106 -13.46 -30.11 0.09
CA LEU A 106 -13.24 -28.75 0.62
C LEU A 106 -12.45 -27.91 -0.40
N TYR A 107 -12.94 -26.71 -0.67
CA TYR A 107 -12.25 -25.72 -1.48
C TYR A 107 -12.07 -24.44 -0.66
N ARG A 108 -10.88 -23.83 -0.71
CA ARG A 108 -10.67 -22.46 -0.26
C ARG A 108 -10.63 -21.57 -1.50
N VAL A 109 -11.57 -20.61 -1.57
CA VAL A 109 -11.72 -19.71 -2.71
C VAL A 109 -11.58 -18.26 -2.28
N THR A 110 -10.92 -17.45 -3.12
CA THR A 110 -10.81 -16.00 -2.88
C THR A 110 -12.17 -15.33 -2.97
N CYS A 111 -12.40 -14.33 -2.13
CA CYS A 111 -13.59 -13.50 -2.15
C CYS A 111 -13.24 -12.06 -1.77
N PRO A 112 -14.07 -11.06 -2.17
CA PRO A 112 -13.90 -9.68 -1.72
C PRO A 112 -13.94 -9.57 -0.20
N ILE A 113 -13.24 -8.55 0.34
CA ILE A 113 -13.31 -8.21 1.77
C ILE A 113 -14.74 -7.78 2.14
N GLY A 114 -15.37 -6.95 1.29
CA GLY A 114 -16.72 -6.46 1.49
C GLY A 114 -16.83 -4.95 1.26
N VAL A 115 -17.09 -4.17 2.30
CA VAL A 115 -17.17 -2.71 2.25
C VAL A 115 -15.83 -2.12 2.74
N ILE A 116 -15.13 -1.41 1.86
CA ILE A 116 -13.84 -0.79 2.15
C ILE A 116 -14.01 0.72 2.19
N ALA A 117 -13.58 1.36 3.28
CA ALA A 117 -13.55 2.81 3.37
C ALA A 117 -12.12 3.33 3.05
N MET A 118 -12.03 4.18 2.04
CA MET A 118 -10.79 4.81 1.61
C MET A 118 -10.81 6.28 1.97
N ILE A 119 -9.89 6.70 2.83
CA ILE A 119 -9.79 8.09 3.29
C ILE A 119 -8.44 8.64 2.80
N PHE A 120 -8.46 9.64 1.90
CA PHE A 120 -7.26 10.13 1.24
C PHE A 120 -7.19 11.66 1.16
N GLU A 121 -5.98 12.20 1.20
CA GLU A 121 -5.68 13.63 1.14
C GLU A 121 -5.06 14.00 -0.20
N ALA A 122 -5.38 15.20 -0.71
CA ALA A 122 -4.66 15.92 -1.77
C ALA A 122 -4.31 15.13 -3.05
N ARG A 123 -5.10 14.12 -3.44
CA ARG A 123 -4.81 13.25 -4.59
C ARG A 123 -6.08 12.91 -5.38
N PRO A 124 -6.46 13.71 -6.39
CA PRO A 124 -7.62 13.38 -7.24
C PRO A 124 -7.48 12.04 -7.97
N ASP A 125 -6.26 11.70 -8.42
CA ASP A 125 -5.93 10.42 -9.05
C ASP A 125 -6.26 9.20 -8.17
N ALA A 126 -6.21 9.34 -6.85
CA ALA A 126 -6.58 8.28 -5.92
C ALA A 126 -8.07 7.89 -6.04
N MET A 127 -8.96 8.83 -6.36
CA MET A 127 -10.38 8.54 -6.60
C MET A 127 -10.56 7.49 -7.71
N ILE A 128 -9.87 7.67 -8.83
CA ILE A 128 -9.93 6.76 -9.98
C ILE A 128 -9.30 5.42 -9.65
N GLN A 129 -8.10 5.44 -9.10
CA GLN A 129 -7.33 4.25 -8.76
C GLN A 129 -8.07 3.34 -7.77
N ILE A 130 -8.63 3.93 -6.72
CA ILE A 130 -9.32 3.19 -5.67
C ILE A 130 -10.64 2.61 -6.17
N SER A 131 -11.44 3.42 -6.91
CA SER A 131 -12.71 2.98 -7.47
C SER A 131 -12.51 1.80 -8.43
N SER A 132 -11.52 1.89 -9.31
CA SER A 132 -11.23 0.83 -10.28
C SER A 132 -10.76 -0.46 -9.61
N LEU A 133 -9.91 -0.36 -8.58
CA LEU A 133 -9.46 -1.52 -7.79
C LEU A 133 -10.60 -2.15 -7.00
N ALA A 134 -11.48 -1.34 -6.39
CA ALA A 134 -12.66 -1.84 -5.68
C ALA A 134 -13.58 -2.61 -6.63
N VAL A 135 -13.88 -2.04 -7.80
CA VAL A 135 -14.73 -2.69 -8.82
C VAL A 135 -14.07 -4.00 -9.29
N LYS A 136 -12.79 -4.00 -9.66
CA LYS A 136 -12.09 -5.22 -10.13
C LYS A 136 -12.08 -6.31 -9.07
N SER A 137 -11.87 -5.95 -7.80
CA SER A 137 -11.84 -6.90 -6.68
C SER A 137 -13.22 -7.32 -6.18
N GLY A 138 -14.31 -6.72 -6.71
CA GLY A 138 -15.68 -7.03 -6.29
C GLY A 138 -16.05 -6.47 -4.91
N ASN A 139 -15.34 -5.47 -4.42
CA ASN A 139 -15.63 -4.76 -3.18
C ASN A 139 -16.55 -3.56 -3.42
N CYS A 140 -17.33 -3.18 -2.40
CA CYS A 140 -17.93 -1.87 -2.32
C CYS A 140 -16.95 -0.87 -1.70
N ALA A 141 -16.93 0.38 -2.15
CA ALA A 141 -16.00 1.38 -1.65
C ALA A 141 -16.69 2.67 -1.22
N ILE A 142 -16.41 3.10 0.03
CA ILE A 142 -16.68 4.44 0.53
C ILE A 142 -15.44 5.29 0.28
N LEU A 143 -15.59 6.39 -0.45
CA LEU A 143 -14.50 7.24 -0.91
C LEU A 143 -14.59 8.59 -0.20
N LYS A 144 -13.61 8.90 0.65
CA LYS A 144 -13.53 10.16 1.38
C LYS A 144 -12.26 10.91 1.03
N GLY A 145 -12.37 11.83 0.08
CA GLY A 145 -11.27 12.71 -0.30
C GLY A 145 -11.11 13.93 0.63
N GLY A 146 -9.97 14.59 0.55
CA GLY A 146 -9.70 15.84 1.24
C GLY A 146 -10.57 16.99 0.71
N LYS A 147 -10.74 18.02 1.56
CA LYS A 147 -11.54 19.24 1.20
C LYS A 147 -10.93 20.03 0.04
N GLU A 148 -9.63 19.92 -0.13
CA GLU A 148 -8.81 20.61 -1.13
C GLU A 148 -8.99 20.05 -2.55
N THR A 149 -9.63 18.89 -2.70
CA THR A 149 -9.95 18.24 -3.98
C THR A 149 -11.45 18.06 -4.19
N LYS A 150 -12.27 18.84 -3.50
CA LYS A 150 -13.71 18.63 -3.41
C LYS A 150 -14.41 18.64 -4.77
N GLU A 151 -14.18 19.66 -5.58
CA GLU A 151 -14.87 19.82 -6.86
C GLU A 151 -14.36 18.79 -7.89
N THR A 152 -13.06 18.53 -7.92
CA THR A 152 -12.47 17.49 -8.78
C THR A 152 -13.02 16.11 -8.41
N ASN A 153 -13.01 15.75 -7.11
CA ASN A 153 -13.49 14.46 -6.65
C ASN A 153 -14.98 14.25 -6.95
N ARG A 154 -15.81 15.31 -6.85
CA ARG A 154 -17.24 15.23 -7.16
C ARG A 154 -17.47 14.87 -8.63
N VAL A 155 -16.74 15.51 -9.55
CA VAL A 155 -16.84 15.22 -10.98
C VAL A 155 -16.32 13.81 -11.27
N LEU A 156 -15.15 13.44 -10.75
CA LEU A 156 -14.59 12.10 -10.94
C LEU A 156 -15.54 11.02 -10.42
N PHE A 157 -16.06 11.20 -9.18
CA PHE A 157 -16.99 10.23 -8.59
C PHE A 157 -18.25 10.05 -9.44
N SER A 158 -18.86 11.14 -9.92
CA SER A 158 -20.05 11.06 -10.77
C SER A 158 -19.80 10.20 -12.01
N LEU A 159 -18.67 10.41 -12.71
CA LEU A 159 -18.29 9.66 -13.91
C LEU A 159 -18.02 8.17 -13.62
N LEU A 160 -17.37 7.88 -12.51
CA LEU A 160 -17.03 6.51 -12.10
C LEU A 160 -18.25 5.73 -11.61
N HIS A 161 -19.13 6.40 -10.85
CA HIS A 161 -20.36 5.81 -10.37
C HIS A 161 -21.35 5.51 -11.51
N GLU A 162 -21.53 6.45 -12.45
CA GLU A 162 -22.31 6.25 -13.66
C GLU A 162 -21.81 5.03 -14.45
N ALA A 163 -20.50 4.94 -14.67
CA ALA A 163 -19.88 3.81 -15.36
C ALA A 163 -20.13 2.46 -14.67
N ALA A 164 -20.16 2.42 -13.34
CA ALA A 164 -20.44 1.21 -12.57
C ALA A 164 -21.92 0.80 -12.71
N THR A 165 -22.84 1.76 -12.64
CA THR A 165 -24.28 1.52 -12.78
C THR A 165 -24.68 1.12 -14.19
N ASP A 166 -24.06 1.72 -15.22
CA ASP A 166 -24.29 1.37 -16.64
C ASP A 166 -23.85 -0.05 -16.99
N ALA A 167 -22.92 -0.61 -16.18
CA ALA A 167 -22.53 -2.01 -16.27
C ALA A 167 -23.39 -2.97 -15.42
N ASP A 168 -24.55 -2.55 -14.95
CA ASP A 168 -25.44 -3.31 -14.06
C ASP A 168 -24.76 -3.77 -12.75
N LEU A 169 -23.81 -3.03 -12.23
CA LEU A 169 -23.32 -3.21 -10.85
C LEU A 169 -24.30 -2.55 -9.86
N PRO A 170 -24.35 -3.00 -8.60
CA PRO A 170 -25.17 -2.34 -7.60
C PRO A 170 -24.86 -0.85 -7.50
N SER A 171 -25.89 0.00 -7.41
CA SER A 171 -25.72 1.46 -7.25
C SER A 171 -24.93 1.81 -5.97
N GLU A 172 -24.99 0.94 -4.97
CA GLU A 172 -24.26 1.02 -3.72
C GLU A 172 -22.80 0.52 -3.82
N ALA A 173 -22.32 0.14 -5.01
CA ALA A 173 -20.93 -0.33 -5.17
C ALA A 173 -19.91 0.77 -4.81
N LEU A 174 -20.21 2.03 -5.13
CA LEU A 174 -19.37 3.18 -4.83
C LEU A 174 -20.20 4.27 -4.13
N PHE A 175 -19.64 4.86 -3.09
CA PHE A 175 -20.23 5.98 -2.37
C PHE A 175 -19.17 7.04 -2.06
N GLN A 176 -19.48 8.33 -2.28
CA GLN A 176 -18.61 9.44 -1.91
C GLN A 176 -19.10 10.14 -0.66
N ALA A 177 -18.27 10.17 0.39
CA ALA A 177 -18.44 11.02 1.56
C ALA A 177 -17.77 12.37 1.31
N GLU A 178 -18.50 13.48 1.46
CA GLU A 178 -17.98 14.82 1.15
C GLU A 178 -17.58 15.61 2.41
N GLN A 179 -18.33 15.48 3.50
CA GLN A 179 -18.16 16.34 4.68
C GLN A 179 -17.07 15.80 5.62
N HIS A 180 -16.38 16.71 6.29
CA HIS A 180 -15.32 16.32 7.23
C HIS A 180 -15.87 15.60 8.47
N SER A 181 -17.04 16.00 8.96
CA SER A 181 -17.76 15.34 10.07
C SER A 181 -18.09 13.88 9.80
N GLU A 182 -18.21 13.48 8.53
CA GLU A 182 -18.50 12.10 8.14
C GLU A 182 -17.33 11.16 8.43
N ILE A 183 -16.10 11.66 8.63
CA ILE A 183 -14.98 10.81 9.02
C ILE A 183 -15.21 10.21 10.40
N ASP A 184 -15.55 11.04 11.40
CA ASP A 184 -15.75 10.56 12.77
C ASP A 184 -16.93 9.56 12.84
N GLU A 185 -17.99 9.80 12.06
CA GLU A 185 -19.11 8.86 11.97
C GLU A 185 -18.68 7.55 11.28
N LEU A 186 -17.92 7.64 10.18
CA LEU A 186 -17.40 6.48 9.43
C LEU A 186 -16.56 5.57 10.32
N LEU A 187 -15.71 6.15 11.18
CA LEU A 187 -14.86 5.41 12.12
C LEU A 187 -15.65 4.58 13.15
N THR A 188 -16.96 4.86 13.31
CA THR A 188 -17.86 4.10 14.19
C THR A 188 -18.66 3.02 13.47
N CYS A 189 -18.63 2.92 12.15
CA CYS A 189 -19.44 2.03 11.31
C CYS A 189 -18.95 0.58 11.29
N ARG A 190 -18.53 0.02 12.43
CA ARG A 190 -17.93 -1.33 12.53
C ARG A 190 -18.80 -2.45 11.96
N GLU A 191 -20.12 -2.36 12.08
CA GLU A 191 -21.04 -3.38 11.58
C GLU A 191 -21.20 -3.35 10.04
N SER A 192 -20.86 -2.22 9.41
CA SER A 192 -21.10 -1.98 7.98
C SER A 192 -19.84 -1.82 7.15
N VAL A 193 -18.71 -1.52 7.78
CA VAL A 193 -17.41 -1.32 7.12
C VAL A 193 -16.44 -2.40 7.58
N ASP A 194 -15.86 -3.13 6.63
CA ASP A 194 -14.99 -4.27 6.90
C ASP A 194 -13.51 -3.86 7.02
N LEU A 195 -13.11 -2.78 6.33
CA LEU A 195 -11.73 -2.33 6.28
C LEU A 195 -11.66 -0.82 6.04
N ILE A 196 -10.73 -0.14 6.71
CA ILE A 196 -10.35 1.24 6.41
C ILE A 196 -8.93 1.28 5.86
N ILE A 197 -8.72 2.03 4.78
CA ILE A 197 -7.39 2.27 4.19
C ILE A 197 -7.17 3.78 4.14
N PRO A 198 -6.41 4.36 5.09
CA PRO A 198 -6.07 5.77 5.06
C PRO A 198 -4.87 6.03 4.13
N ARG A 199 -4.92 7.15 3.41
CA ARG A 199 -3.81 7.67 2.60
C ARG A 199 -3.61 9.15 2.86
N GLY A 200 -2.55 9.51 3.55
CA GLY A 200 -2.26 10.89 3.92
C GLY A 200 -0.95 11.00 4.67
N SER A 201 -0.83 12.06 5.48
CA SER A 201 0.31 12.25 6.38
C SER A 201 0.33 11.20 7.49
N ASN A 202 1.53 10.93 8.05
CA ASN A 202 1.70 9.99 9.16
C ASN A 202 0.78 10.30 10.35
N ALA A 203 0.69 11.57 10.72
CA ALA A 203 -0.20 12.02 11.80
C ALA A 203 -1.68 11.70 11.50
N PHE A 204 -2.09 11.84 10.24
CA PHE A 204 -3.44 11.51 9.82
C PHE A 204 -3.71 10.00 9.89
N VAL A 205 -2.79 9.17 9.41
CA VAL A 205 -2.92 7.70 9.47
C VAL A 205 -2.98 7.23 10.93
N GLN A 206 -2.09 7.72 11.80
CA GLN A 206 -2.10 7.41 13.22
C GLN A 206 -3.40 7.86 13.90
N HIS A 207 -3.91 9.05 13.55
CA HIS A 207 -5.19 9.54 14.06
C HIS A 207 -6.34 8.57 13.72
N ILE A 208 -6.42 8.09 12.49
CA ILE A 208 -7.43 7.11 12.08
C ILE A 208 -7.26 5.80 12.87
N MET A 209 -6.03 5.25 12.91
CA MET A 209 -5.74 3.99 13.59
C MET A 209 -6.08 4.02 15.09
N SER A 210 -5.92 5.16 15.75
CA SER A 210 -6.19 5.32 17.19
C SER A 210 -7.67 5.52 17.53
N ARG A 211 -8.53 5.82 16.54
CA ARG A 211 -9.93 6.20 16.77
C ARG A 211 -10.98 5.20 16.30
N THR A 212 -10.58 4.09 15.73
CA THR A 212 -11.53 3.09 15.22
C THR A 212 -11.22 1.68 15.72
N ASN A 213 -12.29 0.87 15.83
CA ASN A 213 -12.20 -0.58 16.03
C ASN A 213 -12.41 -1.36 14.71
N ILE A 214 -12.58 -0.66 13.59
CA ILE A 214 -12.59 -1.27 12.26
C ILE A 214 -11.13 -1.60 11.91
N PRO A 215 -10.82 -2.77 11.32
CA PRO A 215 -9.48 -3.05 10.83
C PRO A 215 -8.95 -1.93 9.94
N VAL A 216 -7.72 -1.47 10.19
CA VAL A 216 -7.06 -0.44 9.39
C VAL A 216 -5.86 -1.05 8.68
N MET A 217 -5.79 -0.89 7.37
CA MET A 217 -4.67 -1.33 6.56
C MET A 217 -3.85 -0.12 6.12
N GLY A 218 -2.58 -0.08 6.52
CA GLY A 218 -1.69 1.03 6.20
C GLY A 218 -0.42 0.98 7.05
N HIS A 219 0.38 2.03 6.93
CA HIS A 219 1.54 2.31 7.77
C HIS A 219 1.54 3.79 8.11
N ALA A 220 2.07 4.14 9.28
CA ALA A 220 2.20 5.53 9.68
C ALA A 220 3.52 6.14 9.17
N ASP A 221 4.64 5.45 9.36
CA ASP A 221 5.99 5.91 9.04
C ASP A 221 6.69 4.95 8.07
N GLY A 222 7.54 5.50 7.20
CA GLY A 222 8.39 4.76 6.27
C GLY A 222 9.87 4.89 6.66
N ILE A 223 10.31 4.20 7.71
CA ILE A 223 11.71 4.24 8.17
C ILE A 223 12.44 3.03 7.60
N CYS A 224 12.98 3.18 6.40
CA CYS A 224 13.68 2.14 5.68
C CYS A 224 15.19 2.20 5.89
N HIS A 225 15.83 1.04 6.03
CA HIS A 225 17.27 0.93 6.28
C HIS A 225 17.99 0.24 5.13
N ILE A 226 19.26 0.59 4.98
CA ILE A 226 20.21 -0.17 4.15
C ILE A 226 21.40 -0.55 5.05
N TYR A 227 21.73 -1.82 5.09
CA TYR A 227 22.96 -2.30 5.71
C TYR A 227 24.00 -2.66 4.65
N VAL A 228 25.19 -2.06 4.75
CA VAL A 228 26.34 -2.39 3.90
C VAL A 228 27.28 -3.30 4.69
N ASP A 229 27.36 -4.55 4.26
CA ASP A 229 28.20 -5.58 4.87
C ASP A 229 29.67 -5.46 4.46
N LYS A 230 30.56 -6.09 5.23
CA LYS A 230 32.00 -6.12 4.90
C LYS A 230 32.29 -6.76 3.53
N ASP A 231 31.52 -7.74 3.12
CA ASP A 231 31.63 -8.47 1.87
C ASP A 231 30.83 -7.80 0.72
N HIS A 232 30.77 -6.45 0.70
CA HIS A 232 30.06 -5.67 -0.31
C HIS A 232 30.89 -5.43 -1.56
N ASP A 233 30.22 -5.10 -2.66
CA ASP A 233 30.81 -4.52 -3.86
C ASP A 233 30.57 -2.99 -3.85
N MET A 234 31.64 -2.21 -3.71
CA MET A 234 31.59 -0.74 -3.67
C MET A 234 30.91 -0.14 -4.91
N ALA A 235 31.12 -0.74 -6.09
CA ALA A 235 30.55 -0.24 -7.34
C ALA A 235 29.01 -0.41 -7.39
N LYS A 236 28.46 -1.35 -6.63
CA LYS A 236 27.02 -1.55 -6.44
C LYS A 236 26.48 -0.74 -5.26
N ALA A 237 27.23 -0.71 -4.16
CA ALA A 237 26.75 -0.16 -2.89
C ALA A 237 26.41 1.33 -2.96
N ILE A 238 27.32 2.15 -3.47
CA ILE A 238 27.11 3.59 -3.57
C ILE A 238 25.93 3.96 -4.45
N PRO A 239 25.78 3.45 -5.70
CA PRO A 239 24.59 3.71 -6.51
C PRO A 239 23.27 3.29 -5.85
N ILE A 240 23.23 2.13 -5.19
CA ILE A 240 22.03 1.64 -4.49
C ILE A 240 21.62 2.59 -3.35
N VAL A 241 22.58 2.99 -2.50
CA VAL A 241 22.31 3.89 -1.38
C VAL A 241 21.83 5.26 -1.88
N ILE A 242 22.50 5.81 -2.88
CA ILE A 242 22.13 7.11 -3.45
C ILE A 242 20.76 7.05 -4.12
N ASP A 243 20.49 6.05 -4.95
CA ASP A 243 19.16 5.86 -5.55
C ASP A 243 18.06 5.72 -4.51
N ALA A 244 18.27 4.88 -3.50
CA ALA A 244 17.31 4.63 -2.45
C ALA A 244 16.92 5.92 -1.68
N LYS A 245 17.81 6.89 -1.59
CA LYS A 245 17.51 8.17 -0.96
C LYS A 245 17.00 9.23 -1.93
N THR A 246 17.52 9.31 -3.16
CA THR A 246 17.32 10.49 -4.03
C THR A 246 16.29 10.31 -5.13
N GLN A 247 15.94 9.09 -5.51
CA GLN A 247 14.99 8.84 -6.60
C GLN A 247 13.61 9.51 -6.32
N TYR A 248 13.13 9.43 -5.08
CA TYR A 248 11.99 10.20 -4.60
C TYR A 248 11.97 10.24 -3.07
N THR A 249 12.43 11.33 -2.47
CA THR A 249 12.63 11.47 -1.02
C THR A 249 11.34 11.41 -0.20
N ALA A 250 10.22 11.86 -0.76
CA ALA A 250 8.93 11.92 -0.07
C ALA A 250 8.14 10.61 -0.13
N ALA A 251 8.76 9.51 -0.56
CA ALA A 251 8.13 8.18 -0.55
C ALA A 251 8.53 7.40 0.70
N CYS A 252 7.58 6.71 1.29
CA CYS A 252 7.77 5.91 2.50
C CYS A 252 8.78 4.75 2.37
N ASN A 253 9.17 4.38 1.16
CA ASN A 253 10.21 3.39 0.86
C ASN A 253 11.57 4.02 0.51
N ALA A 254 11.74 5.34 0.66
CA ALA A 254 13.05 5.97 0.59
C ALA A 254 13.90 5.58 1.81
N ALA A 255 15.20 5.38 1.62
CA ALA A 255 16.07 5.05 2.73
C ALA A 255 16.21 6.25 3.69
N GLU A 256 16.04 5.99 4.98
CA GLU A 256 16.20 7.00 6.04
C GLU A 256 17.47 6.74 6.87
N THR A 257 17.90 5.48 6.98
CA THR A 257 19.06 5.06 7.75
C THR A 257 19.99 4.15 6.95
N LEU A 258 21.28 4.43 7.03
CA LEU A 258 22.36 3.61 6.51
C LEU A 258 23.17 3.02 7.67
N LEU A 259 23.26 1.70 7.72
CA LEU A 259 24.10 0.96 8.64
C LEU A 259 25.34 0.46 7.89
N VAL A 260 26.53 0.71 8.42
CA VAL A 260 27.80 0.37 7.78
C VAL A 260 28.61 -0.56 8.68
N HIS A 261 29.06 -1.70 8.13
CA HIS A 261 29.91 -2.62 8.86
C HIS A 261 31.21 -1.91 9.31
N ARG A 262 31.62 -2.11 10.56
CA ARG A 262 32.77 -1.43 11.18
C ARG A 262 34.06 -1.60 10.39
N ASP A 263 34.34 -2.80 9.89
CA ASP A 263 35.61 -3.09 9.20
C ASP A 263 35.79 -2.31 7.90
N ILE A 264 34.70 -1.84 7.28
CA ILE A 264 34.75 -1.08 6.02
C ILE A 264 34.48 0.41 6.20
N ALA A 265 34.06 0.84 7.38
CA ALA A 265 33.58 2.20 7.62
C ALA A 265 34.58 3.28 7.18
N LYS A 266 35.89 3.07 7.45
CA LYS A 266 36.95 4.02 7.08
C LYS A 266 37.15 4.19 5.58
N ASP A 267 36.87 3.14 4.81
CA ASP A 267 37.04 3.18 3.34
C ASP A 267 35.72 3.57 2.66
N PHE A 268 34.57 3.12 3.20
CA PHE A 268 33.26 3.32 2.61
C PHE A 268 32.70 4.73 2.85
N LEU A 269 32.79 5.24 4.09
CA LEU A 269 32.14 6.51 4.45
C LEU A 269 32.69 7.72 3.69
N PRO A 270 34.00 7.87 3.42
CA PRO A 270 34.49 8.99 2.60
C PRO A 270 33.98 8.95 1.14
N VAL A 271 33.81 7.77 0.57
CA VAL A 271 33.23 7.61 -0.78
C VAL A 271 31.76 7.98 -0.78
N LEU A 272 31.03 7.55 0.25
CA LEU A 272 29.63 7.91 0.46
C LEU A 272 29.46 9.43 0.63
N GLU A 273 30.27 10.08 1.48
CA GLU A 273 30.22 11.53 1.71
C GLU A 273 30.35 12.31 0.40
N LYS A 274 31.32 11.96 -0.43
CA LYS A 274 31.49 12.59 -1.75
C LYS A 274 30.26 12.42 -2.62
N ALA A 275 29.72 11.19 -2.74
CA ALA A 275 28.55 10.90 -3.56
C ALA A 275 27.28 11.59 -3.01
N ALA A 276 27.13 11.64 -1.69
CA ALA A 276 26.06 12.35 -1.00
C ALA A 276 26.12 13.86 -1.24
N GLY A 277 27.31 14.44 -1.20
CA GLY A 277 27.55 15.87 -1.50
C GLY A 277 27.14 16.24 -2.92
N GLU A 278 27.45 15.41 -3.92
CA GLU A 278 27.05 15.61 -5.32
C GLU A 278 25.51 15.63 -5.50
N LYS A 279 24.78 14.99 -4.59
CA LYS A 279 23.31 14.92 -4.58
C LYS A 279 22.65 15.80 -3.51
N HIS A 280 23.44 16.62 -2.82
CA HIS A 280 22.99 17.50 -1.75
C HIS A 280 22.30 16.76 -0.58
N ILE A 281 22.70 15.52 -0.33
CA ILE A 281 22.21 14.75 0.82
C ILE A 281 22.94 15.22 2.07
N ARG A 282 22.19 15.69 3.08
CA ARG A 282 22.72 16.00 4.40
C ARG A 282 22.89 14.73 5.21
N LEU A 283 24.10 14.44 5.64
CA LEU A 283 24.40 13.28 6.47
C LEU A 283 24.23 13.65 7.95
N ARG A 284 23.58 12.78 8.70
CA ARG A 284 23.46 12.80 10.16
C ARG A 284 23.98 11.47 10.68
N GLY A 285 24.37 11.36 11.95
CA GLY A 285 24.79 10.03 12.44
C GLY A 285 25.41 10.03 13.82
N THR A 286 25.90 8.86 14.21
CA THR A 286 26.55 8.65 15.50
C THR A 286 27.90 9.35 15.57
N LYS A 287 28.39 9.59 16.81
CA LYS A 287 29.75 10.14 17.05
C LYS A 287 30.85 9.34 16.36
N GLU A 288 30.74 7.99 16.38
CA GLU A 288 31.70 7.09 15.73
C GLU A 288 31.78 7.34 14.22
N ALA A 289 30.65 7.57 13.54
CA ALA A 289 30.63 7.94 12.12
C ALA A 289 31.19 9.35 11.90
N GLY A 290 30.92 10.29 12.83
CA GLY A 290 31.42 11.65 12.82
C GLY A 290 32.93 11.80 13.01
N GLU A 291 33.60 10.77 13.55
CA GLU A 291 35.07 10.70 13.62
C GLU A 291 35.72 10.41 12.25
N ILE A 292 34.92 9.91 11.28
CA ILE A 292 35.42 9.54 9.94
C ILE A 292 35.03 10.56 8.88
N ILE A 293 33.78 11.04 8.90
CA ILE A 293 33.25 12.01 7.93
C ILE A 293 32.48 13.14 8.62
N PRO A 294 32.42 14.36 8.04
CA PRO A 294 31.59 15.43 8.55
C PRO A 294 30.10 15.06 8.50
N LEU A 295 29.40 15.14 9.62
CA LEU A 295 27.96 14.94 9.71
C LEU A 295 27.38 15.59 10.99
N ASP A 296 26.07 15.80 11.02
CA ASP A 296 25.37 16.26 12.22
C ASP A 296 25.18 15.10 13.18
N ILE A 297 25.68 15.24 14.41
CA ILE A 297 25.55 14.18 15.42
C ILE A 297 24.10 14.04 15.87
N ILE A 298 23.63 12.80 15.98
CA ILE A 298 22.31 12.41 16.46
C ILE A 298 22.40 11.36 17.57
N GLU A 299 21.32 11.25 18.34
CA GLU A 299 21.17 10.23 19.39
C GLU A 299 20.35 9.03 18.85
N ASP A 300 20.35 7.92 19.62
CA ASP A 300 19.71 6.67 19.16
C ASP A 300 18.21 6.80 18.82
N ASP A 301 17.46 7.63 19.55
CA ASP A 301 16.02 7.83 19.29
C ASP A 301 15.74 8.57 17.98
N ASP A 302 16.71 9.33 17.44
CA ASP A 302 16.60 10.00 16.15
C ASP A 302 16.49 9.01 14.98
N PHE A 303 16.94 7.75 15.14
CA PHE A 303 16.77 6.70 14.14
C PHE A 303 15.31 6.25 13.94
N ARG A 304 14.37 6.74 14.75
CA ARG A 304 12.91 6.56 14.57
C ARG A 304 12.28 7.66 13.73
N HIS A 305 13.07 8.53 13.14
CA HIS A 305 12.58 9.69 12.39
C HIS A 305 12.53 9.41 10.89
N GLU A 306 11.37 9.63 10.28
CA GLU A 306 11.19 9.66 8.82
C GLU A 306 11.43 11.09 8.34
N TYR A 307 12.54 11.35 7.64
CA TYR A 307 12.93 12.71 7.22
C TYR A 307 12.11 13.23 6.04
N LEU A 308 11.73 12.37 5.10
CA LEU A 308 11.03 12.73 3.85
C LEU A 308 11.76 13.80 3.03
N ASP A 309 13.06 13.91 3.21
CA ASP A 309 13.95 14.93 2.62
C ASP A 309 15.30 14.32 2.24
N LEU A 310 16.18 15.13 1.62
CA LEU A 310 17.57 14.76 1.31
C LEU A 310 18.43 14.71 2.60
N VAL A 311 18.00 13.87 3.54
CA VAL A 311 18.69 13.60 4.81
C VAL A 311 18.85 12.09 4.97
N LEU A 312 20.04 11.63 5.35
CA LEU A 312 20.32 10.22 5.58
C LEU A 312 21.09 10.07 6.92
N ALA A 313 20.52 9.26 7.82
CA ALA A 313 21.16 8.91 9.07
C ALA A 313 22.20 7.79 8.84
N VAL A 314 23.37 7.86 9.50
CA VAL A 314 24.46 6.90 9.35
C VAL A 314 24.88 6.35 10.70
N LYS A 315 24.96 5.03 10.81
CA LYS A 315 25.47 4.34 12.00
C LYS A 315 26.48 3.26 11.62
N ILE A 316 27.56 3.17 12.37
CA ILE A 316 28.50 2.06 12.26
C ILE A 316 28.02 0.92 13.16
N VAL A 317 28.02 -0.29 12.64
CA VAL A 317 27.60 -1.51 13.36
C VAL A 317 28.71 -2.57 13.31
N SER A 318 28.78 -3.41 14.30
CA SER A 318 29.80 -4.48 14.42
C SER A 318 29.63 -5.60 13.40
N GLY A 319 28.43 -5.76 12.83
CA GLY A 319 28.12 -6.77 11.84
C GLY A 319 26.62 -6.94 11.62
N VAL A 320 26.25 -8.01 10.89
CA VAL A 320 24.88 -8.27 10.46
C VAL A 320 23.90 -8.43 11.65
N GLU A 321 24.31 -9.02 12.75
CA GLU A 321 23.44 -9.22 13.92
C GLU A 321 23.03 -7.88 14.55
N GLU A 322 23.97 -6.97 14.75
CA GLU A 322 23.66 -5.63 15.26
C GLU A 322 22.82 -4.82 14.26
N ALA A 323 23.05 -5.00 12.96
CA ALA A 323 22.22 -4.37 11.93
C ALA A 323 20.77 -4.87 11.99
N ILE A 324 20.56 -6.18 12.12
CA ILE A 324 19.24 -6.80 12.25
C ILE A 324 18.52 -6.29 13.51
N ASP A 325 19.22 -6.29 14.66
CA ASP A 325 18.67 -5.80 15.94
C ASP A 325 18.27 -4.32 15.83
N HIS A 326 19.12 -3.50 15.19
CA HIS A 326 18.83 -2.09 14.96
C HIS A 326 17.58 -1.90 14.08
N ILE A 327 17.51 -2.58 12.95
CA ILE A 327 16.38 -2.49 12.00
C ILE A 327 15.09 -2.92 12.69
N ASN A 328 15.08 -4.06 13.38
CA ASN A 328 13.89 -4.56 14.06
C ASN A 328 13.44 -3.66 15.23
N ARG A 329 14.34 -2.89 15.81
CA ARG A 329 14.05 -1.98 16.94
C ARG A 329 13.61 -0.58 16.48
N TYR A 330 14.23 -0.03 15.45
CA TYR A 330 14.04 1.38 15.02
C TYR A 330 13.27 1.51 13.72
N GLY A 331 13.24 0.49 12.88
CA GLY A 331 12.52 0.47 11.61
C GLY A 331 11.01 0.43 11.76
N SER A 332 10.34 0.78 10.69
CA SER A 332 8.88 0.78 10.57
C SER A 332 8.32 -0.54 10.02
N HIS A 333 9.14 -1.55 9.85
CA HIS A 333 8.79 -2.83 9.19
C HIS A 333 8.32 -2.67 7.74
N HIS A 334 8.77 -1.61 7.08
CA HIS A 334 8.37 -1.31 5.70
C HIS A 334 9.25 -2.08 4.71
N THR A 335 10.44 -1.57 4.41
CA THR A 335 11.35 -2.18 3.42
C THR A 335 12.79 -1.90 3.82
N ASP A 336 13.58 -2.95 3.98
CA ASP A 336 14.97 -2.86 4.38
C ASP A 336 15.86 -3.68 3.43
N ALA A 337 17.10 -3.26 3.26
CA ALA A 337 18.02 -3.89 2.31
C ALA A 337 19.39 -4.20 2.94
N ILE A 338 20.00 -5.26 2.46
CA ILE A 338 21.41 -5.56 2.70
C ILE A 338 22.18 -5.46 1.38
N ILE A 339 23.40 -4.93 1.45
CA ILE A 339 24.35 -4.93 0.33
C ILE A 339 25.51 -5.85 0.71
N THR A 340 25.57 -7.02 0.11
CA THR A 340 26.59 -8.04 0.36
C THR A 340 26.68 -9.05 -0.79
N GLU A 341 27.87 -9.52 -1.07
CA GLU A 341 28.13 -10.65 -1.95
C GLU A 341 28.16 -11.98 -1.17
N ASN A 342 28.12 -11.94 0.17
CA ASN A 342 28.10 -13.13 1.02
C ASN A 342 26.69 -13.70 1.15
N ILE A 343 26.49 -14.84 0.51
CA ILE A 343 25.17 -15.52 0.45
C ILE A 343 24.64 -15.92 1.83
N ASN A 344 25.52 -16.33 2.75
CA ASN A 344 25.11 -16.74 4.08
C ASN A 344 24.68 -15.53 4.93
N THR A 345 25.41 -14.41 4.84
CA THR A 345 25.05 -13.16 5.51
C THR A 345 23.73 -12.63 4.94
N ALA A 346 23.55 -12.66 3.63
CA ALA A 346 22.29 -12.29 2.98
C ALA A 346 21.11 -13.16 3.46
N ALA A 347 21.28 -14.47 3.47
CA ALA A 347 20.24 -15.40 3.94
C ALA A 347 19.87 -15.16 5.40
N ARG A 348 20.85 -14.89 6.27
CA ARG A 348 20.64 -14.56 7.67
C ARG A 348 19.84 -13.27 7.84
N PHE A 349 20.22 -12.22 7.12
CA PHE A 349 19.51 -10.94 7.11
C PHE A 349 18.06 -11.10 6.61
N MET A 350 17.88 -11.76 5.46
CA MET A 350 16.57 -12.02 4.85
C MET A 350 15.62 -12.78 5.80
N GLN A 351 16.16 -13.67 6.62
CA GLN A 351 15.37 -14.49 7.54
C GLN A 351 14.95 -13.71 8.81
N LEU A 352 15.80 -12.82 9.31
CA LEU A 352 15.62 -12.24 10.65
C LEU A 352 15.14 -10.80 10.65
N VAL A 353 15.28 -10.07 9.55
CA VAL A 353 14.69 -8.73 9.42
C VAL A 353 13.18 -8.87 9.24
N ASP A 354 12.42 -8.30 10.19
CA ASP A 354 10.96 -8.40 10.21
C ASP A 354 10.31 -7.23 9.46
N SER A 355 10.55 -7.14 8.16
CA SER A 355 9.97 -6.11 7.29
C SER A 355 9.12 -6.70 6.19
N ALA A 356 8.20 -5.90 5.62
CA ALA A 356 7.32 -6.31 4.54
C ALA A 356 8.10 -6.59 3.25
N GLY A 357 9.18 -5.83 3.01
CA GLY A 357 10.16 -6.07 1.95
C GLY A 357 11.55 -6.23 2.55
N VAL A 358 12.28 -7.28 2.18
CA VAL A 358 13.68 -7.48 2.57
C VAL A 358 14.48 -7.78 1.32
N TYR A 359 15.47 -6.96 1.00
CA TYR A 359 16.16 -7.00 -0.28
C TYR A 359 17.64 -7.29 -0.13
N GLN A 360 18.21 -7.91 -1.14
CA GLN A 360 19.65 -8.04 -1.33
C GLN A 360 20.08 -7.29 -2.57
N ASN A 361 21.12 -6.42 -2.47
CA ASN A 361 21.74 -5.70 -3.58
C ASN A 361 20.74 -4.95 -4.48
N ALA A 362 19.70 -4.36 -3.87
CA ALA A 362 18.68 -3.60 -4.56
C ALA A 362 18.22 -2.40 -3.73
N SER A 363 17.82 -1.33 -4.42
CA SER A 363 17.25 -0.13 -3.79
C SER A 363 15.91 -0.42 -3.11
N THR A 364 15.68 0.13 -1.93
CA THR A 364 14.39 0.03 -1.23
C THR A 364 13.23 0.63 -2.03
N ARG A 365 13.54 1.51 -3.00
CA ARG A 365 12.59 2.13 -3.92
C ARG A 365 11.86 1.14 -4.85
N PHE A 366 12.29 -0.12 -4.92
CA PHE A 366 11.56 -1.16 -5.64
C PHE A 366 10.26 -1.59 -4.96
N ALA A 367 10.02 -1.25 -3.68
CA ALA A 367 8.79 -1.59 -2.95
C ALA A 367 7.58 -0.78 -3.46
N ASP A 368 7.06 -1.18 -4.60
CA ASP A 368 6.01 -0.47 -5.34
C ASP A 368 5.23 -1.48 -6.20
N GLY A 369 3.91 -1.38 -6.23
CA GLY A 369 3.07 -2.35 -6.93
C GLY A 369 3.35 -2.43 -8.43
N PHE A 370 3.63 -1.31 -9.09
CA PHE A 370 3.98 -1.32 -10.52
C PHE A 370 5.35 -1.95 -10.76
N ARG A 371 6.34 -1.67 -9.91
CA ARG A 371 7.69 -2.24 -10.00
C ARG A 371 7.71 -3.73 -9.70
N TYR A 372 6.81 -4.21 -8.84
CA TYR A 372 6.61 -5.64 -8.59
C TYR A 372 5.79 -6.35 -9.68
N GLY A 373 5.22 -5.60 -10.63
CA GLY A 373 4.34 -6.17 -11.65
C GLY A 373 2.93 -6.49 -11.17
N PHE A 374 2.54 -6.00 -9.99
CA PHE A 374 1.19 -6.20 -9.43
C PHE A 374 0.18 -5.19 -9.95
N GLY A 375 0.63 -4.15 -10.66
CA GLY A 375 -0.19 -3.04 -11.12
C GLY A 375 -0.43 -1.98 -10.04
N ALA A 376 -1.58 -1.32 -10.13
CA ALA A 376 -1.96 -0.27 -9.20
C ALA A 376 -2.08 -0.80 -7.75
N GLU A 377 -1.70 0.04 -6.78
CA GLU A 377 -1.83 -0.26 -5.36
C GLU A 377 -2.64 0.80 -4.63
N VAL A 378 -3.38 0.41 -3.62
CA VAL A 378 -4.11 1.34 -2.73
C VAL A 378 -3.25 1.90 -1.62
N GLY A 379 -2.08 1.35 -1.39
CA GLY A 379 -1.12 1.75 -0.35
C GLY A 379 -0.15 0.64 -0.02
N ILE A 380 0.66 0.87 1.00
CA ILE A 380 1.59 -0.14 1.54
C ILE A 380 1.16 -0.43 2.97
N SER A 381 1.17 -1.70 3.36
CA SER A 381 0.87 -2.13 4.72
C SER A 381 2.08 -2.80 5.36
N THR A 382 2.42 -2.42 6.58
CA THR A 382 3.49 -3.05 7.36
C THR A 382 2.97 -4.07 8.37
N GLY A 383 1.65 -4.17 8.53
CA GLY A 383 1.01 -5.13 9.42
C GLY A 383 1.24 -6.58 9.03
N LYS A 384 1.15 -7.50 9.99
CA LYS A 384 1.29 -8.97 9.75
C LYS A 384 -0.04 -9.68 9.51
N LEU A 385 -1.14 -9.06 9.88
CA LEU A 385 -2.46 -9.51 9.45
C LEU A 385 -2.68 -8.99 8.03
N HIS A 386 -3.34 -9.78 7.21
CA HIS A 386 -3.54 -9.51 5.78
C HIS A 386 -3.90 -8.04 5.45
N ALA A 387 -3.30 -7.38 4.46
CA ALA A 387 -2.20 -7.76 3.59
C ALA A 387 -0.90 -7.08 4.06
N ARG A 388 0.28 -7.51 3.56
CA ARG A 388 1.57 -6.92 3.92
C ARG A 388 2.35 -6.53 2.65
N GLY A 389 3.06 -5.40 2.68
CA GLY A 389 3.76 -4.82 1.53
C GLY A 389 2.84 -3.97 0.65
N PRO A 390 3.16 -3.78 -0.64
CA PRO A 390 2.30 -3.08 -1.60
C PRO A 390 0.94 -3.76 -1.73
N VAL A 391 -0.14 -3.04 -1.40
CA VAL A 391 -1.51 -3.55 -1.39
C VAL A 391 -2.16 -3.28 -2.74
N GLY A 392 -1.98 -4.21 -3.65
CA GLY A 392 -2.66 -4.24 -4.93
C GLY A 392 -3.97 -5.02 -4.87
N LEU A 393 -4.36 -5.56 -6.04
CA LEU A 393 -5.64 -6.26 -6.23
C LEU A 393 -5.84 -7.45 -5.28
N GLU A 394 -4.78 -8.27 -5.05
CA GLU A 394 -4.86 -9.43 -4.16
C GLU A 394 -5.01 -9.03 -2.68
N GLY A 395 -4.47 -7.88 -2.29
CA GLY A 395 -4.59 -7.35 -0.93
C GLY A 395 -6.01 -6.89 -0.56
N LEU A 396 -6.89 -6.70 -1.53
CA LEU A 396 -8.31 -6.35 -1.35
C LEU A 396 -9.23 -7.57 -1.30
N LEU A 397 -8.66 -8.77 -1.16
CA LEU A 397 -9.38 -10.03 -1.11
C LEU A 397 -9.13 -10.74 0.23
N SER A 398 -10.07 -11.59 0.58
CA SER A 398 -9.96 -12.61 1.60
C SER A 398 -10.28 -13.96 0.98
N TYR A 399 -10.62 -14.95 1.77
CA TYR A 399 -11.07 -16.25 1.29
C TYR A 399 -12.21 -16.79 2.12
N LYS A 400 -12.98 -17.70 1.52
CA LYS A 400 -13.98 -18.50 2.21
C LYS A 400 -13.83 -19.98 1.84
N TYR A 401 -14.34 -20.84 2.72
CA TYR A 401 -14.37 -22.28 2.45
C TYR A 401 -15.72 -22.65 1.84
N LYS A 402 -15.67 -23.50 0.79
CA LYS A 402 -16.83 -24.17 0.21
C LYS A 402 -16.67 -25.66 0.42
N LEU A 403 -17.60 -26.26 1.16
CA LEU A 403 -17.61 -27.69 1.44
C LEU A 403 -18.76 -28.36 0.69
N PHE A 404 -18.45 -29.36 -0.09
CA PHE A 404 -19.43 -30.17 -0.84
C PHE A 404 -19.44 -31.58 -0.29
N GLY A 405 -20.60 -32.02 0.20
CA GLY A 405 -20.81 -33.33 0.78
C GLY A 405 -22.00 -34.08 0.17
N LYS A 406 -22.20 -35.32 0.58
CA LYS A 406 -23.32 -36.21 0.20
C LYS A 406 -24.01 -36.74 1.45
N GLY A 407 -24.42 -35.87 2.38
CA GLY A 407 -25.03 -36.27 3.63
C GLY A 407 -24.03 -36.68 4.73
N HIS A 408 -22.76 -36.21 4.65
CA HIS A 408 -21.78 -36.45 5.70
C HIS A 408 -22.15 -35.70 6.98
N ILE A 409 -22.03 -36.36 8.12
CA ILE A 409 -22.27 -35.79 9.44
C ILE A 409 -21.00 -35.95 10.30
N VAL A 410 -20.73 -34.97 11.14
CA VAL A 410 -19.50 -34.96 11.96
C VAL A 410 -19.50 -36.09 12.99
N GLU A 411 -20.70 -36.50 13.49
CA GLU A 411 -20.81 -37.57 14.48
C GLU A 411 -20.20 -38.90 14.03
N ASP A 412 -20.31 -39.25 12.74
CA ASP A 412 -19.74 -40.49 12.23
C ASP A 412 -18.20 -40.52 12.36
N TYR A 413 -17.55 -39.37 12.20
CA TYR A 413 -16.08 -39.21 12.35
C TYR A 413 -15.71 -39.07 13.83
N ALA A 414 -16.50 -38.32 14.61
CA ALA A 414 -16.21 -38.10 16.02
C ALA A 414 -16.34 -39.38 16.84
N CYS A 415 -17.26 -40.30 16.45
CA CYS A 415 -17.47 -41.61 17.08
C CYS A 415 -16.64 -42.73 16.42
N HIS A 416 -15.69 -42.40 15.55
CA HIS A 416 -14.83 -43.37 14.83
C HIS A 416 -15.62 -44.42 14.03
N LYS A 417 -16.86 -44.10 13.57
CA LYS A 417 -17.59 -44.93 12.61
C LYS A 417 -17.06 -44.80 11.19
N LYS A 418 -16.44 -43.62 10.91
CA LYS A 418 -15.71 -43.31 9.67
C LYS A 418 -14.42 -42.61 9.99
N ASP A 419 -13.45 -42.75 9.10
CA ASP A 419 -12.18 -42.04 9.14
C ASP A 419 -12.11 -41.03 8.00
N PHE A 420 -11.31 -39.96 8.20
CA PHE A 420 -10.98 -39.04 7.13
C PHE A 420 -9.94 -39.64 6.19
N HIS A 421 -10.15 -39.49 4.88
CA HIS A 421 -9.21 -39.92 3.84
C HIS A 421 -8.72 -38.70 3.05
N PHE A 422 -7.85 -37.90 3.67
CA PHE A 422 -7.33 -36.66 3.11
C PHE A 422 -6.53 -36.88 1.83
N LYS A 423 -6.88 -36.13 0.77
CA LYS A 423 -6.17 -36.14 -0.50
C LYS A 423 -6.20 -34.72 -1.10
N GLU A 424 -5.06 -34.22 -1.56
CA GLU A 424 -5.00 -32.99 -2.36
C GLU A 424 -5.62 -33.27 -3.75
N LEU A 425 -6.36 -32.27 -4.30
CA LEU A 425 -7.09 -32.38 -5.57
C LEU A 425 -6.48 -31.48 -6.64
#